data_67dc497d7c6b95032b1ea61fd24d861e
#
_entry.id   67dc497d7c6b95032b1ea61fd24d861e
#
_cell.length_a   1.000
_cell.length_b   1.000
_cell.length_c   1.000
_cell.angle_alpha   90.00
_cell.angle_beta   90.00
_cell.angle_gamma   90.00
#
_symmetry.space_group_name_H-M   'P 1'
#
loop_
_entity.id
_entity.type
_entity.pdbx_description
1 polymer ?
#
loop_
_entity_poly.entity_id
_entity_poly.type
_entity_poly.pdbx_seq_one_letter_code
_entity_poly.pdbx_strand_id
1 'polypeptide(L)'
;MTALEVYLSGEIHTDWREKIQSGAADLNLSVKFHSPVTDHDSSDDCGVVILGDEKSPFWKDHKGAKLNAIRTRTLIEKSDVVIVRFGDQYKQWNAAFDAGYAAALGLSLIHI
;
A
#
# COMPACT_ATOMS: atom_id res chain seq x y z
N MET A 1 12.61 -15.62 -16.39
CA MET A 1 12.13 -15.78 -15.00
C MET A 1 11.18 -14.65 -14.66
N THR A 2 10.00 -14.98 -14.13
CA THR A 2 9.00 -13.99 -13.73
C THR A 2 9.46 -13.28 -12.46
N ALA A 3 9.33 -11.97 -12.39
CA ALA A 3 9.66 -11.22 -11.18
C ALA A 3 8.67 -11.56 -10.05
N LEU A 4 9.19 -11.65 -8.84
CA LEU A 4 8.38 -11.79 -7.63
C LEU A 4 7.66 -10.46 -7.39
N GLU A 5 6.37 -10.47 -7.17
CA GLU A 5 5.60 -9.26 -6.91
C GLU A 5 5.39 -9.08 -5.41
N VAL A 6 5.80 -7.93 -4.88
CA VAL A 6 5.81 -7.62 -3.45
C VAL A 6 5.05 -6.33 -3.19
N TYR A 7 4.09 -6.37 -2.27
CA TYR A 7 3.36 -5.20 -1.83
C TYR A 7 3.93 -4.69 -0.51
N LEU A 8 4.24 -3.39 -0.45
CA LEU A 8 4.82 -2.73 0.72
C LEU A 8 3.73 -1.91 1.41
N SER A 9 3.16 -2.44 2.47
CA SER A 9 2.07 -1.84 3.24
C SER A 9 2.57 -1.22 4.53
N GLY A 10 1.91 -0.19 5.00
CA GLY A 10 2.16 0.33 6.34
C GLY A 10 2.45 1.82 6.36
N GLU A 11 3.19 2.28 7.37
CA GLU A 11 3.41 3.68 7.63
C GLU A 11 4.09 4.38 6.44
N ILE A 12 3.80 5.66 6.27
CA ILE A 12 4.24 6.46 5.12
C ILE A 12 5.15 7.63 5.53
N HIS A 13 5.65 7.61 6.76
CA HIS A 13 6.38 8.76 7.32
C HIS A 13 7.90 8.58 7.32
N THR A 14 8.41 7.38 7.08
CA THR A 14 9.84 7.10 7.03
C THR A 14 10.23 6.51 5.67
N ASP A 15 11.52 6.28 5.47
CA ASP A 15 12.08 5.81 4.20
C ASP A 15 12.25 4.28 4.12
N TRP A 16 11.50 3.54 4.89
CA TRP A 16 11.66 2.08 4.95
C TRP A 16 11.41 1.39 3.61
N ARG A 17 10.49 1.92 2.80
CA ARG A 17 10.22 1.36 1.47
C ARG A 17 11.43 1.51 0.55
N GLU A 18 12.01 2.70 0.54
CA GLU A 18 13.19 3.00 -0.26
C GLU A 18 14.37 2.13 0.14
N LYS A 19 14.55 1.88 1.42
CA LYS A 19 15.60 1.00 1.94
C LYS A 19 15.43 -0.43 1.46
N ILE A 20 14.21 -0.96 1.48
CA ILE A 20 13.92 -2.31 0.98
C ILE A 20 14.19 -2.38 -0.53
N GLN A 21 13.72 -1.39 -1.27
CA GLN A 21 13.91 -1.35 -2.72
C GLN A 21 15.39 -1.26 -3.10
N SER A 22 16.14 -0.41 -2.40
CA SER A 22 17.59 -0.28 -2.62
C SER A 22 18.32 -1.57 -2.28
N GLY A 23 17.97 -2.22 -1.17
CA GLY A 23 18.56 -3.48 -0.78
C GLY A 23 18.33 -4.58 -1.81
N ALA A 24 17.12 -4.66 -2.34
CA ALA A 24 16.78 -5.61 -3.40
C ALA A 24 17.58 -5.35 -4.67
N ALA A 25 17.72 -4.08 -5.06
CA ALA A 25 18.50 -3.69 -6.22
C ALA A 25 19.99 -4.03 -6.04
N ASP A 26 20.56 -3.76 -4.88
CA ASP A 26 21.95 -4.08 -4.57
C ASP A 26 22.25 -5.58 -4.66
N LEU A 27 21.27 -6.40 -4.33
CA LEU A 27 21.38 -7.86 -4.40
C LEU A 27 20.96 -8.43 -5.77
N ASN A 28 20.60 -7.57 -6.72
CA ASN A 28 20.12 -7.97 -8.04
C ASN A 28 18.92 -8.93 -7.99
N LEU A 29 18.02 -8.71 -7.05
CA LEU A 29 16.82 -9.53 -6.94
C LEU A 29 15.80 -9.15 -8.03
N SER A 30 15.16 -10.16 -8.62
CA SER A 30 14.11 -9.95 -9.61
C SER A 30 12.78 -9.75 -8.86
N VAL A 31 12.52 -8.52 -8.46
CA VAL A 31 11.35 -8.15 -7.65
C VAL A 31 10.68 -6.92 -8.24
N LYS A 32 9.35 -6.96 -8.31
CA LYS A 32 8.53 -5.81 -8.65
C LYS A 32 7.77 -5.36 -7.40
N PHE A 33 8.00 -4.12 -6.99
CA PHE A 33 7.38 -3.58 -5.79
C PHE A 33 6.12 -2.78 -6.12
N HIS A 34 5.12 -2.95 -5.26
CA HIS A 34 3.89 -2.16 -5.27
C HIS A 34 3.71 -1.52 -3.91
N SER A 35 3.10 -0.35 -3.87
CA SER A 35 2.81 0.35 -2.62
C SER A 35 1.58 1.22 -2.77
N PRO A 36 0.94 1.64 -1.65
CA PRO A 36 -0.14 2.62 -1.72
C PRO A 36 0.42 3.98 -2.10
N VAL A 37 -0.50 4.93 -2.33
CA VAL A 37 -0.10 6.34 -2.47
C VAL A 37 0.46 6.79 -1.13
N THR A 38 1.72 7.24 -1.12
CA THR A 38 2.43 7.63 0.10
C THR A 38 2.37 9.13 0.38
N ASP A 39 1.82 9.92 -0.53
CA ASP A 39 1.58 11.34 -0.35
C ASP A 39 0.15 11.53 0.19
N HIS A 40 0.01 12.13 1.36
CA HIS A 40 -1.28 12.36 1.99
C HIS A 40 -2.25 13.12 1.10
N ASP A 41 -1.81 14.22 0.51
CA ASP A 41 -2.68 15.05 -0.33
C ASP A 41 -3.14 14.28 -1.55
N SER A 42 -2.25 13.57 -2.22
CA SER A 42 -2.60 12.74 -3.37
C SER A 42 -3.52 11.59 -2.99
N SER A 43 -3.33 10.99 -1.82
CA SER A 43 -4.19 9.92 -1.33
C SER A 43 -5.59 10.44 -1.02
N ASP A 44 -5.69 11.59 -0.35
CA ASP A 44 -6.98 12.19 0.02
C ASP A 44 -7.73 12.71 -1.20
N ASP A 45 -7.01 13.22 -2.19
CA ASP A 45 -7.60 13.85 -3.37
C ASP A 45 -7.84 12.88 -4.53
N CYS A 46 -7.38 11.64 -4.47
CA CYS A 46 -7.43 10.72 -5.62
C CYS A 46 -8.85 10.48 -6.14
N GLY A 47 -9.84 10.45 -5.26
CA GLY A 47 -11.23 10.29 -5.67
C GLY A 47 -11.74 11.47 -6.48
N VAL A 48 -11.40 12.68 -6.06
CA VAL A 48 -11.79 13.92 -6.74
C VAL A 48 -11.06 14.05 -8.08
N VAL A 49 -9.76 13.76 -8.12
CA VAL A 49 -8.96 13.86 -9.35
C VAL A 49 -9.47 12.90 -10.43
N ILE A 50 -9.88 11.69 -10.06
CA ILE A 50 -10.29 10.65 -11.02
C ILE A 50 -11.79 10.66 -11.26
N LEU A 51 -12.61 10.87 -10.23
CA LEU A 51 -14.05 10.75 -10.28
C LEU A 51 -14.79 12.08 -10.34
N GLY A 52 -14.06 13.21 -10.21
CA GLY A 52 -14.63 14.56 -10.25
C GLY A 52 -14.81 15.17 -8.87
N ASP A 53 -15.05 16.49 -8.87
CA ASP A 53 -15.15 17.28 -7.64
C ASP A 53 -16.42 16.98 -6.84
N GLU A 54 -16.30 17.15 -5.54
CA GLU A 54 -17.42 17.10 -4.61
C GLU A 54 -17.46 18.38 -3.77
N LYS A 55 -18.68 18.85 -3.47
CA LYS A 55 -18.88 20.06 -2.66
C LYS A 55 -18.68 19.81 -1.18
N SER A 56 -18.95 18.59 -0.70
CA SER A 56 -18.83 18.21 0.71
C SER A 56 -17.52 17.51 0.97
N PRO A 57 -16.75 17.94 2.00
CA PRO A 57 -15.53 17.20 2.42
C PRO A 57 -15.79 15.72 2.74
N PHE A 58 -16.98 15.40 3.28
CA PHE A 58 -17.37 14.02 3.56
C PHE A 58 -17.35 13.16 2.29
N TRP A 59 -17.95 13.63 1.21
CA TRP A 59 -18.02 12.88 -0.05
C TRP A 59 -16.65 12.79 -0.72
N LYS A 60 -15.84 13.85 -0.62
CA LYS A 60 -14.48 13.85 -1.11
C LYS A 60 -13.67 12.76 -0.44
N ASP A 61 -13.71 12.67 0.89
CA ASP A 61 -13.00 11.67 1.67
C ASP A 61 -13.53 10.27 1.36
N HIS A 62 -14.83 10.12 1.20
CA HIS A 62 -15.48 8.86 0.86
C HIS A 62 -15.03 8.33 -0.50
N LYS A 63 -14.95 9.19 -1.51
CA LYS A 63 -14.41 8.81 -2.83
C LYS A 63 -12.96 8.39 -2.74
N GLY A 64 -12.16 9.16 -2.01
CA GLY A 64 -10.74 8.84 -1.80
C GLY A 64 -10.54 7.49 -1.12
N ALA A 65 -11.28 7.23 -0.06
CA ALA A 65 -11.21 5.98 0.69
C ALA A 65 -11.61 4.79 -0.16
N LYS A 66 -12.69 4.91 -0.94
CA LYS A 66 -13.15 3.83 -1.83
C LYS A 66 -12.13 3.51 -2.92
N LEU A 67 -11.59 4.55 -3.56
CA LEU A 67 -10.62 4.35 -4.63
C LEU A 67 -9.34 3.74 -4.11
N ASN A 68 -8.85 4.19 -2.95
CA ASN A 68 -7.67 3.62 -2.31
C ASN A 68 -7.90 2.16 -1.90
N ALA A 69 -9.09 1.82 -1.42
CA ALA A 69 -9.43 0.45 -1.06
C ALA A 69 -9.40 -0.47 -2.28
N ILE A 70 -9.91 -0.02 -3.42
CA ILE A 70 -9.88 -0.78 -4.67
C ILE A 70 -8.44 -1.00 -5.14
N ARG A 71 -7.62 0.05 -5.12
CA ARG A 71 -6.21 -0.04 -5.51
C ARG A 71 -5.45 -1.02 -4.63
N THR A 72 -5.61 -0.89 -3.32
CA THR A 72 -4.92 -1.75 -2.35
C THR A 72 -5.31 -3.21 -2.54
N ARG A 73 -6.60 -3.50 -2.64
CA ARG A 73 -7.08 -4.86 -2.88
C ARG A 73 -6.49 -5.45 -4.16
N THR A 74 -6.55 -4.70 -5.25
CA THR A 74 -6.05 -5.16 -6.54
C THR A 74 -4.55 -5.47 -6.48
N LEU A 75 -3.76 -4.60 -5.85
CA LEU A 75 -2.32 -4.78 -5.75
C LEU A 75 -1.95 -5.95 -4.82
N ILE A 76 -2.67 -6.14 -3.74
CA ILE A 76 -2.45 -7.26 -2.82
C ILE A 76 -2.78 -8.58 -3.53
N GLU A 77 -3.92 -8.66 -4.20
CA GLU A 77 -4.33 -9.88 -4.94
C GLU A 77 -3.32 -10.27 -6.02
N LYS A 78 -2.63 -9.30 -6.58
CA LYS A 78 -1.62 -9.49 -7.61
C LYS A 78 -0.25 -9.88 -7.04
N SER A 79 -0.02 -9.68 -5.75
CA SER A 79 1.28 -9.87 -5.12
C SER A 79 1.50 -11.30 -4.68
N ASP A 80 2.79 -11.68 -4.59
CA ASP A 80 3.22 -12.96 -4.04
C ASP A 80 3.56 -12.85 -2.56
N VAL A 81 4.10 -11.69 -2.16
CA VAL A 81 4.53 -11.39 -0.79
C VAL A 81 4.00 -10.02 -0.39
N VAL A 82 3.54 -9.89 0.84
CA VAL A 82 3.16 -8.62 1.43
C VAL A 82 4.05 -8.34 2.63
N ILE A 83 4.74 -7.21 2.60
CA ILE A 83 5.57 -6.74 3.72
C ILE A 83 4.83 -5.60 4.38
N VAL A 84 4.59 -5.71 5.69
CA VAL A 84 3.82 -4.74 6.46
C VAL A 84 4.69 -4.14 7.55
N ARG A 85 4.81 -2.81 7.57
CA ARG A 85 5.47 -2.08 8.66
C ARG A 85 4.44 -1.25 9.41
N PHE A 86 4.23 -1.58 10.68
CA PHE A 86 3.28 -0.85 11.52
C PHE A 86 3.85 0.49 12.00
N GLY A 87 5.13 0.56 12.33
CA GLY A 87 5.75 1.78 12.85
C GLY A 87 5.41 2.02 14.32
N ASP A 88 5.95 3.13 14.87
CA ASP A 88 5.90 3.40 16.31
C ASP A 88 4.94 4.53 16.69
N GLN A 89 4.54 5.39 15.75
CA GLN A 89 3.90 6.66 16.07
C GLN A 89 2.39 6.68 15.91
N TYR A 90 1.84 5.92 14.97
CA TYR A 90 0.43 6.01 14.61
C TYR A 90 -0.23 4.64 14.65
N LYS A 91 -1.55 4.65 14.89
CA LYS A 91 -2.35 3.43 14.73
C LYS A 91 -2.46 3.12 13.25
N GLN A 92 -2.03 1.94 12.87
CA GLN A 92 -1.97 1.52 11.46
C GLN A 92 -3.12 0.55 11.14
N TRP A 93 -4.35 1.05 11.22
CA TRP A 93 -5.52 0.22 10.95
C TRP A 93 -5.50 -0.35 9.52
N ASN A 94 -5.08 0.48 8.55
CA ASN A 94 -4.98 0.03 7.16
C ASN A 94 -3.92 -1.07 7.01
N ALA A 95 -2.81 -0.94 7.70
CA ALA A 95 -1.76 -1.97 7.68
C ALA A 95 -2.27 -3.28 8.28
N ALA A 96 -3.03 -3.21 9.37
CA ALA A 96 -3.63 -4.39 9.99
C ALA A 96 -4.61 -5.08 9.03
N PHE A 97 -5.45 -4.29 8.34
CA PHE A 97 -6.37 -4.82 7.33
C PHE A 97 -5.61 -5.52 6.21
N ASP A 98 -4.57 -4.87 5.69
CA ASP A 98 -3.76 -5.41 4.58
C ASP A 98 -3.10 -6.72 4.98
N ALA A 99 -2.55 -6.80 6.20
CA ALA A 99 -1.94 -8.01 6.72
C ALA A 99 -2.97 -9.15 6.82
N GLY A 100 -4.14 -8.87 7.37
CA GLY A 100 -5.23 -9.84 7.48
C GLY A 100 -5.71 -10.32 6.13
N TYR A 101 -5.85 -9.41 5.18
CA TYR A 101 -6.28 -9.74 3.83
C TYR A 101 -5.26 -10.64 3.12
N ALA A 102 -3.97 -10.29 3.21
CA ALA A 102 -2.90 -11.10 2.65
C ALA A 102 -2.89 -12.51 3.25
N ALA A 103 -3.04 -12.61 4.56
CA ALA A 103 -3.10 -13.91 5.26
C ALA A 103 -4.30 -14.73 4.79
N ALA A 104 -5.46 -14.10 4.62
CA ALA A 104 -6.67 -14.77 4.16
C ALA A 104 -6.53 -15.31 2.73
N LEU A 105 -5.75 -14.64 1.88
CA LEU A 105 -5.48 -15.08 0.52
C LEU A 105 -4.39 -16.15 0.44
N GLY A 106 -3.75 -16.49 1.55
CA GLY A 106 -2.65 -17.45 1.58
C GLY A 106 -1.33 -16.92 1.03
N LEU A 107 -1.16 -15.60 0.96
CA LEU A 107 0.08 -14.99 0.52
C LEU A 107 1.15 -15.06 1.60
N SER A 108 2.43 -15.01 1.20
CA SER A 108 3.53 -14.87 2.15
C SER A 108 3.44 -13.49 2.82
N LEU A 109 3.48 -13.46 4.13
CA LEU A 109 3.35 -12.23 4.92
C LEU A 109 4.57 -12.03 5.80
N ILE A 110 5.19 -10.86 5.67
CA ILE A 110 6.31 -10.42 6.51
C ILE A 110 5.90 -9.14 7.21
N HIS A 111 5.99 -9.09 8.53
CA HIS A 111 5.72 -7.85 9.26
C HIS A 111 6.95 -7.37 10.03
N ILE A 112 7.11 -6.07 10.07
CA ILE A 112 8.23 -5.41 10.72
C ILE A 112 7.78 -4.17 11.48
#